data_27d401d20a81f0742576cde627dd9ffa
#
_entry.id   27d401d20a81f0742576cde627dd9ffa
#
_cell.length_a   1.000
_cell.length_b   1.000
_cell.length_c   1.000
_cell.angle_alpha   90.00
_cell.angle_beta   90.00
_cell.angle_gamma   90.00
#
_symmetry.space_group_name_H-M   'P 1'
#
loop_
_entity.id
_entity.type
_entity.pdbx_description
1 polymer ?
#
loop_
_entity_poly.entity_id
_entity_poly.type
_entity_poly.pdbx_seq_one_letter_code
_entity_poly.pdbx_strand_id
1 'polypeptide(L)'
;MNKFLLFTTGGGSASIMNLDSSEVALYNSVDLRTIKPADKSSLDLFFETNQGTEVVTLKIKAASHGVVMRSIAEAINSEGNIIKVADVDTNTFIDGHISGCSIKRLRNYTQTLANNSRIQVSVPSGIINSCLISNIDGSDAVDLTLELHDGTAYTKLLSTISIPADTTLKLESNEISFDNSTYNLFATSGDSDGQLTFTFNY
;
A
#
# COMPACT_ATOMS: atom_id res chain seq x y z
N MET A 1 29.06 -1.24 -5.28
CA MET A 1 28.59 0.09 -5.71
C MET A 1 27.06 0.06 -5.63
N ASN A 2 26.42 1.01 -4.94
CA ASN A 2 24.96 1.00 -4.85
C ASN A 2 24.38 1.49 -6.17
N LYS A 3 23.41 0.75 -6.72
CA LYS A 3 22.67 1.12 -7.92
C LYS A 3 21.26 1.53 -7.56
N PHE A 4 20.71 2.46 -8.31
CA PHE A 4 19.36 2.97 -8.09
C PHE A 4 18.48 2.66 -9.30
N LEU A 5 17.29 2.14 -9.03
CA LEU A 5 16.26 1.84 -10.02
C LEU A 5 15.26 3.00 -10.05
N LEU A 6 15.10 3.64 -11.19
CA LEU A 6 14.20 4.77 -11.38
C LEU A 6 12.90 4.31 -12.04
N PHE A 7 11.79 4.76 -11.48
CA PHE A 7 10.44 4.56 -11.97
C PHE A 7 9.67 5.88 -11.98
N THR A 8 8.94 6.16 -13.05
CA THR A 8 7.97 7.25 -13.13
C THR A 8 6.63 6.73 -13.62
N THR A 9 5.53 7.17 -13.02
CA THR A 9 4.19 6.60 -13.28
C THR A 9 3.38 7.36 -14.33
N GLY A 10 3.88 8.51 -14.81
CA GLY A 10 3.18 9.33 -15.79
C GLY A 10 1.91 9.96 -15.24
N GLY A 11 2.03 10.97 -14.44
CA GLY A 11 0.94 11.86 -14.03
C GLY A 11 1.04 13.19 -14.75
N GLY A 12 0.14 13.46 -15.66
CA GLY A 12 0.22 14.56 -16.60
C GLY A 12 0.49 15.93 -16.01
N SER A 13 1.35 16.67 -16.70
CA SER A 13 1.68 18.09 -16.55
C SER A 13 2.62 18.41 -15.38
N ALA A 14 3.89 18.32 -15.67
CA ALA A 14 5.00 18.75 -14.84
C ALA A 14 4.89 20.23 -14.45
N SER A 15 4.27 20.51 -13.35
CA SER A 15 4.69 21.62 -12.50
C SER A 15 5.74 21.04 -11.56
N ILE A 16 6.99 21.44 -11.72
CA ILE A 16 8.14 21.04 -10.91
C ILE A 16 7.92 21.29 -9.39
N MET A 17 6.82 21.94 -9.02
CA MET A 17 6.46 22.29 -7.65
C MET A 17 5.43 21.38 -6.98
N ASN A 18 4.85 20.41 -7.71
CA ASN A 18 3.90 19.43 -7.17
C ASN A 18 4.24 18.02 -7.64
N LEU A 19 5.48 17.59 -7.46
CA LEU A 19 5.82 16.18 -7.56
C LEU A 19 5.09 15.46 -6.42
N ASP A 20 3.92 14.92 -6.73
CA ASP A 20 3.34 13.90 -5.87
C ASP A 20 4.37 12.78 -5.79
N SER A 21 4.77 12.45 -4.57
CA SER A 21 5.78 11.43 -4.30
C SER A 21 5.40 10.04 -4.82
N SER A 22 4.19 9.88 -5.36
CA SER A 22 3.71 8.69 -6.06
C SER A 22 4.10 8.62 -7.54
N GLU A 23 4.51 9.74 -8.17
CA GLU A 23 4.81 9.80 -9.59
C GLU A 23 6.25 9.39 -9.94
N VAL A 24 7.18 9.60 -9.01
CA VAL A 24 8.61 9.26 -9.19
C VAL A 24 9.11 8.49 -7.99
N ALA A 25 9.79 7.37 -8.23
CA ALA A 25 10.49 6.62 -7.20
C ALA A 25 11.88 6.21 -7.66
N LEU A 26 12.82 6.31 -6.72
CA LEU A 26 14.20 5.91 -6.88
C LEU A 26 14.55 4.94 -5.76
N TYR A 27 14.67 3.65 -6.08
CA TYR A 27 14.97 2.60 -5.12
C TYR A 27 16.41 2.13 -5.24
N ASN A 28 17.06 1.89 -4.11
CA ASN A 28 18.33 1.20 -4.11
C ASN A 28 18.11 -0.27 -4.54
N SER A 29 18.94 -0.79 -5.45
CA SER A 29 18.82 -2.17 -5.92
C SER A 29 19.01 -3.22 -4.81
N VAL A 30 19.69 -2.87 -3.70
CA VAL A 30 19.84 -3.78 -2.54
C VAL A 30 18.55 -3.95 -1.74
N ASP A 31 17.60 -3.02 -1.89
CA ASP A 31 16.29 -3.06 -1.23
C ASP A 31 15.29 -3.92 -2.01
N LEU A 32 15.61 -4.30 -3.25
CA LEU A 32 14.80 -5.20 -4.05
C LEU A 32 14.82 -6.62 -3.46
N ARG A 33 13.70 -7.08 -2.94
CA ARG A 33 13.57 -8.40 -2.29
C ARG A 33 13.17 -9.48 -3.25
N THR A 34 12.20 -9.18 -4.12
CA THR A 34 11.71 -10.18 -5.07
C THR A 34 11.07 -9.52 -6.28
N ILE A 35 11.06 -10.24 -7.38
CA ILE A 35 10.31 -9.92 -8.59
C ILE A 35 9.44 -11.13 -8.91
N LYS A 36 8.14 -10.94 -9.04
CA LYS A 36 7.21 -12.03 -9.36
C LYS A 36 6.10 -11.59 -10.32
N PRO A 37 5.57 -12.50 -11.15
CA PRO A 37 4.36 -12.24 -11.92
C PRO A 37 3.19 -11.88 -10.99
N ALA A 38 2.47 -10.80 -11.29
CA ALA A 38 1.21 -10.45 -10.63
C ALA A 38 0.02 -11.06 -11.39
N ASP A 39 0.05 -10.94 -12.72
CA ASP A 39 -0.91 -11.58 -13.63
C ASP A 39 -0.26 -11.87 -14.99
N LYS A 40 -1.07 -12.16 -16.03
CA LYS A 40 -0.57 -12.49 -17.38
C LYS A 40 0.20 -11.36 -18.05
N SER A 41 0.02 -10.11 -17.63
CA SER A 41 0.52 -8.88 -18.25
C SER A 41 1.11 -7.89 -17.26
N SER A 42 1.38 -8.31 -16.04
CA SER A 42 2.00 -7.48 -15.03
C SER A 42 3.04 -8.22 -14.20
N LEU A 43 4.03 -7.45 -13.72
CA LEU A 43 5.18 -7.93 -12.96
C LEU A 43 5.38 -7.03 -11.76
N ASP A 44 5.38 -7.60 -10.56
CA ASP A 44 5.59 -6.89 -9.31
C ASP A 44 7.03 -6.97 -8.84
N LEU A 45 7.60 -5.82 -8.52
CA LEU A 45 8.90 -5.67 -7.86
C LEU A 45 8.66 -5.18 -6.43
N PHE A 46 9.13 -5.92 -5.45
CA PHE A 46 8.98 -5.64 -4.03
C PHE A 46 10.24 -5.05 -3.45
N PHE A 47 10.16 -3.82 -2.93
CA PHE A 47 11.25 -3.11 -2.29
C PHE A 47 10.99 -2.99 -0.79
N GLU A 48 11.99 -3.30 0.02
CA GLU A 48 11.95 -3.11 1.47
C GLU A 48 12.62 -1.78 1.79
N THR A 49 11.84 -0.82 2.25
CA THR A 49 12.33 0.51 2.61
C THR A 49 12.24 0.71 4.12
N ASN A 50 12.84 1.78 4.64
CA ASN A 50 12.71 2.16 6.05
C ASN A 50 11.28 2.59 6.43
N GLN A 51 10.39 2.76 5.45
CA GLN A 51 8.98 3.12 5.64
C GLN A 51 8.02 1.93 5.41
N GLY A 52 8.55 0.74 5.15
CA GLY A 52 7.81 -0.48 4.87
C GLY A 52 8.05 -1.02 3.46
N THR A 53 7.23 -1.97 3.04
CA THR A 53 7.33 -2.58 1.72
C THR A 53 6.64 -1.69 0.68
N GLU A 54 7.33 -1.41 -0.41
CA GLU A 54 6.77 -0.73 -1.58
C GLU A 54 6.75 -1.70 -2.77
N VAL A 55 5.70 -1.63 -3.57
CA VAL A 55 5.53 -2.49 -4.74
C VAL A 55 5.46 -1.64 -6.00
N VAL A 56 6.35 -1.93 -6.93
CA VAL A 56 6.28 -1.36 -8.28
C VAL A 56 5.71 -2.41 -9.22
N THR A 57 4.54 -2.14 -9.77
CA THR A 57 3.90 -3.00 -10.77
C THR A 57 4.22 -2.49 -12.17
N LEU A 58 4.93 -3.28 -12.96
CA LEU A 58 5.18 -3.00 -14.37
C LEU A 58 4.06 -3.60 -15.21
N LYS A 59 3.45 -2.81 -16.11
CA LYS A 59 2.61 -3.31 -17.18
C LYS A 59 3.51 -3.85 -18.28
N ILE A 60 3.34 -5.12 -18.62
CA ILE A 60 4.17 -5.79 -19.62
C ILE A 60 3.32 -6.44 -20.70
N LYS A 61 3.93 -6.73 -21.85
CA LYS A 61 3.30 -7.58 -22.86
C LYS A 61 3.04 -8.97 -22.27
N ALA A 62 1.88 -9.54 -22.56
CA ALA A 62 1.50 -10.86 -22.05
C ALA A 62 2.58 -11.91 -22.33
N ALA A 63 2.86 -12.75 -21.34
CA ALA A 63 3.87 -13.82 -21.37
C ALA A 63 5.35 -13.34 -21.51
N SER A 64 5.66 -12.06 -21.29
CA SER A 64 7.02 -11.51 -21.39
C SER A 64 7.77 -11.41 -20.04
N HIS A 65 7.24 -12.00 -18.96
CA HIS A 65 7.81 -11.90 -17.61
C HIS A 65 9.30 -12.27 -17.57
N GLY A 66 9.67 -13.41 -18.12
CA GLY A 66 11.06 -13.89 -18.09
C GLY A 66 12.04 -12.99 -18.86
N VAL A 67 11.59 -12.37 -19.94
CA VAL A 67 12.41 -11.42 -20.72
C VAL A 67 12.64 -10.15 -19.89
N VAL A 68 11.56 -9.55 -19.37
CA VAL A 68 11.65 -8.32 -18.57
C VAL A 68 12.45 -8.53 -17.29
N MET A 69 12.24 -9.65 -16.58
CA MET A 69 13.03 -9.99 -15.38
C MET A 69 14.52 -10.09 -15.69
N ARG A 70 14.88 -10.70 -16.84
CA ARG A 70 16.27 -10.80 -17.28
C ARG A 70 16.86 -9.43 -17.58
N SER A 71 16.14 -8.58 -18.33
CA SER A 71 16.58 -7.22 -18.65
C SER A 71 16.86 -6.38 -17.39
N ILE A 72 16.00 -6.50 -16.36
CA ILE A 72 16.22 -5.85 -15.07
C ILE A 72 17.47 -6.41 -14.37
N ALA A 73 17.63 -7.73 -14.32
CA ALA A 73 18.77 -8.36 -13.68
C ALA A 73 20.10 -8.02 -14.39
N GLU A 74 20.12 -8.01 -15.72
CA GLU A 74 21.28 -7.61 -16.53
C GLU A 74 21.66 -6.15 -16.27
N ALA A 75 20.68 -5.26 -16.20
CA ALA A 75 20.93 -3.85 -15.91
C ALA A 75 21.47 -3.64 -14.48
N ILE A 76 20.96 -4.38 -13.49
CA ILE A 76 21.50 -4.34 -12.12
C ILE A 76 22.98 -4.80 -12.13
N ASN A 77 23.36 -5.70 -12.99
CA ASN A 77 24.75 -6.19 -13.10
C ASN A 77 25.63 -5.39 -14.07
N SER A 78 25.08 -4.43 -14.84
CA SER A 78 25.81 -3.59 -15.77
C SER A 78 26.58 -2.46 -15.07
N GLU A 79 27.35 -1.66 -15.81
CA GLU A 79 27.95 -0.43 -15.33
C GLU A 79 26.91 0.70 -15.28
N GLY A 80 27.00 1.59 -14.28
CA GLY A 80 26.09 2.72 -14.10
C GLY A 80 25.44 2.76 -12.71
N ASN A 81 25.17 3.96 -12.20
CA ASN A 81 24.64 4.15 -10.86
C ASN A 81 23.12 4.29 -10.83
N ILE A 82 22.54 4.82 -11.91
CA ILE A 82 21.08 4.99 -12.06
C ILE A 82 20.61 4.19 -13.27
N ILE A 83 19.66 3.31 -13.03
CA ILE A 83 19.04 2.44 -14.03
C ILE A 83 17.59 2.90 -14.20
N LYS A 84 17.28 3.43 -15.37
CA LYS A 84 15.92 3.80 -15.74
C LYS A 84 15.15 2.54 -16.14
N VAL A 85 14.33 2.01 -15.23
CA VAL A 85 13.54 0.80 -15.47
C VAL A 85 12.27 1.10 -16.24
N ALA A 86 11.51 2.10 -15.77
CA ALA A 86 10.29 2.55 -16.43
C ALA A 86 10.12 4.06 -16.22
N ASP A 87 10.17 4.80 -17.29
CA ASP A 87 9.92 6.23 -17.32
C ASP A 87 8.75 6.48 -18.28
N VAL A 88 7.54 6.51 -17.71
CA VAL A 88 6.30 6.67 -18.47
C VAL A 88 6.20 8.08 -19.05
N ASP A 89 6.76 9.09 -18.38
CA ASP A 89 6.72 10.49 -18.86
C ASP A 89 7.47 10.67 -20.17
N THR A 90 8.63 10.02 -20.30
CA THR A 90 9.44 10.09 -21.53
C THR A 90 9.23 8.87 -22.44
N ASN A 91 8.30 7.96 -22.07
CA ASN A 91 8.05 6.69 -22.76
C ASN A 91 9.35 5.88 -22.98
N THR A 92 10.22 5.88 -21.96
CA THR A 92 11.52 5.19 -21.98
C THR A 92 11.48 4.02 -21.00
N PHE A 93 11.70 2.82 -21.49
CA PHE A 93 11.67 1.59 -20.70
C PHE A 93 12.95 0.80 -20.91
N ILE A 94 13.38 0.08 -19.86
CA ILE A 94 14.56 -0.79 -19.93
C ILE A 94 14.38 -1.95 -20.93
N ASP A 95 13.12 -2.32 -21.18
CA ASP A 95 12.76 -3.39 -22.11
C ASP A 95 11.51 -2.98 -22.91
N GLY A 96 11.54 -3.26 -24.22
CA GLY A 96 10.43 -2.91 -25.13
C GLY A 96 9.11 -3.67 -24.88
N HIS A 97 9.08 -4.62 -23.95
CA HIS A 97 7.85 -5.27 -23.51
C HIS A 97 7.18 -4.58 -22.34
N ILE A 98 7.79 -3.56 -21.74
CA ILE A 98 7.20 -2.72 -20.69
C ILE A 98 6.41 -1.60 -21.38
N SER A 99 5.20 -1.33 -20.89
CA SER A 99 4.33 -0.28 -21.42
C SER A 99 3.85 0.72 -20.37
N GLY A 100 4.24 0.52 -19.11
CA GLY A 100 3.89 1.41 -18.02
C GLY A 100 4.31 0.87 -16.67
N CYS A 101 4.20 1.70 -15.65
CA CYS A 101 4.36 1.27 -14.27
C CYS A 101 3.38 1.99 -13.34
N SER A 102 3.15 1.39 -12.19
CA SER A 102 2.49 2.02 -11.04
C SER A 102 3.27 1.70 -9.78
N ILE A 103 3.26 2.63 -8.83
CA ILE A 103 3.97 2.49 -7.56
C ILE A 103 2.91 2.42 -6.48
N LYS A 104 2.91 1.31 -5.74
CA LYS A 104 2.05 1.08 -4.60
C LYS A 104 2.91 1.08 -3.34
N ARG A 105 2.68 2.05 -2.49
CA ARG A 105 3.34 2.12 -1.20
C ARG A 105 2.47 1.42 -0.17
N LEU A 106 2.96 0.30 0.35
CA LEU A 106 2.35 -0.38 1.48
C LEU A 106 2.72 0.41 2.75
N ARG A 107 2.05 1.53 2.96
CA ARG A 107 2.27 2.37 4.14
C ARG A 107 1.38 1.90 5.27
N ASN A 108 1.95 1.83 6.47
CA ASN A 108 1.16 1.75 7.68
C ASN A 108 0.53 3.12 7.91
N TYR A 109 -0.79 3.16 7.83
CA TYR A 109 -1.55 4.34 8.24
C TYR A 109 -2.06 4.11 9.65
N THR A 110 -1.82 5.07 10.54
CA THR A 110 -2.23 4.97 11.95
C THR A 110 -3.18 6.11 12.30
N GLN A 111 -4.32 5.77 12.86
CA GLN A 111 -5.30 6.71 13.40
C GLN A 111 -5.74 6.24 14.78
N THR A 112 -5.85 7.18 15.71
CA THR A 112 -6.38 6.90 17.05
C THR A 112 -7.83 7.38 17.15
N LEU A 113 -8.70 6.54 17.68
CA LEU A 113 -10.07 6.89 18.09
C LEU A 113 -10.10 7.02 19.60
N ALA A 114 -10.72 8.07 20.08
CA ALA A 114 -10.75 8.42 21.50
C ALA A 114 -12.16 8.84 21.97
N ASN A 115 -13.23 8.30 21.40
CA ASN A 115 -14.57 8.55 21.90
C ASN A 115 -15.57 7.48 21.40
N ASN A 116 -16.75 7.44 22.01
CA ASN A 116 -17.82 6.49 21.73
C ASN A 116 -18.72 6.85 20.53
N SER A 117 -18.31 7.81 19.71
CA SER A 117 -19.05 8.18 18.50
C SER A 117 -18.66 7.30 17.32
N ARG A 118 -19.59 7.12 16.39
CA ARG A 118 -19.27 6.55 15.08
C ARG A 118 -18.38 7.53 14.32
N ILE A 119 -17.16 7.15 14.02
CA ILE A 119 -16.17 7.99 13.34
C ILE A 119 -15.76 7.30 12.06
N GLN A 120 -15.69 8.06 10.97
CA GLN A 120 -15.06 7.56 9.75
C GLN A 120 -13.57 7.41 10.00
N VAL A 121 -13.08 6.19 9.82
CA VAL A 121 -11.65 5.90 9.86
C VAL A 121 -11.05 6.36 8.54
N SER A 122 -10.09 7.27 8.62
CA SER A 122 -9.35 7.69 7.43
C SER A 122 -8.48 6.54 6.96
N VAL A 123 -8.86 5.96 5.84
CA VAL A 123 -8.17 4.83 5.23
C VAL A 123 -7.52 5.32 3.94
N PRO A 124 -6.28 4.93 3.64
CA PRO A 124 -5.66 5.29 2.37
C PRO A 124 -6.47 4.77 1.19
N SER A 125 -6.40 5.47 0.05
CA SER A 125 -7.06 5.02 -1.17
C SER A 125 -6.46 3.70 -1.67
N GLY A 126 -7.30 2.76 -2.03
CA GLY A 126 -6.93 1.46 -2.57
C GLY A 126 -7.57 0.30 -1.84
N ILE A 127 -7.09 -0.90 -2.13
CA ILE A 127 -7.59 -2.13 -1.50
C ILE A 127 -6.90 -2.34 -0.17
N ILE A 128 -7.67 -2.35 0.91
CA ILE A 128 -7.20 -2.68 2.25
C ILE A 128 -7.13 -4.20 2.37
N ASN A 129 -5.98 -4.70 2.79
CA ASN A 129 -5.72 -6.13 2.89
C ASN A 129 -5.56 -6.64 4.33
N SER A 130 -5.26 -5.75 5.27
CA SER A 130 -5.19 -6.11 6.69
C SER A 130 -5.30 -4.87 7.56
N CYS A 131 -5.72 -5.09 8.80
CA CYS A 131 -5.82 -4.05 9.81
C CYS A 131 -5.34 -4.59 11.16
N LEU A 132 -4.50 -3.82 11.84
CA LEU A 132 -4.19 -4.01 13.25
C LEU A 132 -4.96 -2.98 14.05
N ILE A 133 -5.66 -3.41 15.08
CA ILE A 133 -6.43 -2.55 15.96
C ILE A 133 -5.91 -2.78 17.37
N SER A 134 -5.16 -1.80 17.87
CA SER A 134 -4.56 -1.88 19.19
C SER A 134 -5.36 -1.06 20.18
N ASN A 135 -5.74 -1.68 21.28
CA ASN A 135 -6.21 -0.96 22.45
C ASN A 135 -4.98 -0.44 23.20
N ILE A 136 -4.82 0.88 23.21
CA ILE A 136 -3.72 1.58 23.89
C ILE A 136 -4.16 2.18 25.22
N ASP A 137 -5.38 1.86 25.68
CA ASP A 137 -5.80 2.12 27.02
C ASP A 137 -5.15 1.10 27.97
N GLY A 138 -4.34 1.58 28.88
CA GLY A 138 -3.56 0.73 29.81
C GLY A 138 -4.37 0.11 30.93
N SER A 139 -5.69 0.34 31.02
CA SER A 139 -6.53 -0.08 32.14
C SER A 139 -7.73 -0.92 31.75
N ASP A 140 -8.42 -0.55 30.67
CA ASP A 140 -9.76 -1.07 30.37
C ASP A 140 -9.86 -1.73 28.99
N ALA A 141 -10.74 -2.72 28.88
CA ALA A 141 -11.12 -3.30 27.61
C ALA A 141 -12.02 -2.33 26.86
N VAL A 142 -11.80 -2.20 25.53
CA VAL A 142 -12.60 -1.33 24.66
C VAL A 142 -13.44 -2.17 23.71
N ASP A 143 -14.74 -1.94 23.72
CA ASP A 143 -15.66 -2.56 22.77
C ASP A 143 -15.59 -1.85 21.41
N LEU A 144 -15.41 -2.61 20.34
CA LEU A 144 -15.29 -2.10 18.98
C LEU A 144 -16.41 -2.63 18.09
N THR A 145 -17.02 -1.74 17.33
CA THR A 145 -17.86 -2.06 16.17
C THR A 145 -17.22 -1.47 14.91
N LEU A 146 -17.05 -2.29 13.86
CA LEU A 146 -16.60 -1.86 12.53
C LEU A 146 -17.72 -2.00 11.51
N GLU A 147 -17.88 -0.98 10.68
CA GLU A 147 -18.90 -0.92 9.64
C GLU A 147 -18.31 -0.38 8.32
N LEU A 148 -18.75 -0.94 7.20
CA LEU A 148 -18.54 -0.36 5.88
C LEU A 148 -19.78 0.45 5.48
N HIS A 149 -19.54 1.60 4.84
CA HIS A 149 -20.59 2.46 4.30
C HIS A 149 -20.37 2.66 2.79
N ASP A 150 -21.35 2.30 1.98
CA ASP A 150 -21.32 2.39 0.51
C ASP A 150 -21.87 3.72 -0.04
N GLY A 151 -22.06 4.73 0.83
CA GLY A 151 -22.73 5.98 0.50
C GLY A 151 -24.23 5.97 0.81
N THR A 152 -24.82 4.82 1.08
CA THR A 152 -26.28 4.67 1.34
C THR A 152 -26.57 3.91 2.63
N ALA A 153 -25.88 2.80 2.87
CA ALA A 153 -26.11 1.90 3.98
C ALA A 153 -24.84 1.52 4.73
N TYR A 154 -24.99 1.21 6.02
CA TYR A 154 -23.93 0.65 6.85
C TYR A 154 -24.04 -0.87 6.92
N THR A 155 -22.95 -1.54 6.62
CA THR A 155 -22.82 -3.00 6.76
C THR A 155 -21.82 -3.31 7.85
N LYS A 156 -22.22 -4.06 8.88
CA LYS A 156 -21.32 -4.44 9.97
C LYS A 156 -20.32 -5.49 9.51
N LEU A 157 -19.04 -5.20 9.71
CA LEU A 157 -17.94 -6.17 9.59
C LEU A 157 -17.71 -6.87 10.93
N LEU A 158 -17.62 -6.09 12.00
CA LEU A 158 -17.50 -6.57 13.38
C LEU A 158 -18.57 -5.91 14.23
N SER A 159 -19.17 -6.65 15.15
CA SER A 159 -20.18 -6.14 16.05
C SER A 159 -19.80 -6.40 17.49
N THR A 160 -19.43 -5.33 18.18
CA THR A 160 -19.15 -5.32 19.64
C THR A 160 -18.11 -6.38 20.04
N ILE A 161 -16.92 -6.26 19.48
CA ILE A 161 -15.75 -7.07 19.86
C ILE A 161 -15.02 -6.35 20.98
N SER A 162 -14.86 -7.00 22.12
CA SER A 162 -14.08 -6.45 23.25
C SER A 162 -12.59 -6.71 23.03
N ILE A 163 -11.80 -5.64 22.98
CA ILE A 163 -10.35 -5.69 22.86
C ILE A 163 -9.76 -5.40 24.24
N PRO A 164 -9.14 -6.36 24.92
CA PRO A 164 -8.55 -6.14 26.22
C PRO A 164 -7.49 -5.03 26.23
N ALA A 165 -7.25 -4.42 27.40
CA ALA A 165 -6.22 -3.43 27.59
C ALA A 165 -4.86 -3.93 27.06
N ASP A 166 -4.09 -3.04 26.45
CA ASP A 166 -2.74 -3.32 25.93
C ASP A 166 -2.65 -4.50 24.95
N THR A 167 -3.76 -4.83 24.27
CA THR A 167 -3.77 -5.90 23.28
C THR A 167 -4.07 -5.40 21.86
N THR A 168 -3.79 -6.25 20.89
CA THR A 168 -4.00 -5.95 19.47
C THR A 168 -4.84 -7.04 18.81
N LEU A 169 -5.95 -6.63 18.20
CA LEU A 169 -6.72 -7.43 17.27
C LEU A 169 -6.10 -7.33 15.88
N LYS A 170 -5.79 -8.44 15.26
CA LYS A 170 -5.31 -8.50 13.87
C LYS A 170 -6.43 -9.04 12.99
N LEU A 171 -6.75 -8.29 11.94
CA LEU A 171 -7.66 -8.71 10.88
C LEU A 171 -6.84 -8.94 9.61
N GLU A 172 -6.90 -10.13 9.06
CA GLU A 172 -6.19 -10.52 7.84
C GLU A 172 -7.06 -10.34 6.58
N SER A 173 -6.50 -10.56 5.41
CA SER A 173 -7.16 -10.29 4.13
C SER A 173 -8.43 -11.12 3.87
N ASN A 174 -8.60 -12.23 4.55
CA ASN A 174 -9.83 -13.04 4.53
C ASN A 174 -10.91 -12.54 5.50
N GLU A 175 -10.57 -11.62 6.42
CA GLU A 175 -11.46 -11.08 7.45
C GLU A 175 -11.84 -9.63 7.16
N ILE A 176 -10.90 -8.87 6.58
CA ILE A 176 -11.13 -7.49 6.14
C ILE A 176 -10.48 -7.27 4.78
N SER A 177 -11.30 -7.13 3.75
CA SER A 177 -10.86 -6.74 2.42
C SER A 177 -11.93 -5.89 1.77
N PHE A 178 -11.59 -4.64 1.45
CA PHE A 178 -12.50 -3.73 0.76
C PHE A 178 -11.73 -2.69 -0.05
N ASP A 179 -12.38 -2.17 -1.08
CA ASP A 179 -11.88 -1.06 -1.88
C ASP A 179 -12.38 0.26 -1.30
N ASN A 180 -11.47 1.07 -0.77
CA ASN A 180 -11.79 2.37 -0.17
C ASN A 180 -12.27 3.43 -1.18
N SER A 181 -12.21 3.14 -2.48
CA SER A 181 -12.86 3.98 -3.49
C SER A 181 -14.38 3.80 -3.53
N THR A 182 -14.86 2.65 -3.06
CA THR A 182 -16.28 2.26 -3.06
C THR A 182 -16.89 2.31 -1.66
N TYR A 183 -16.12 1.95 -0.65
CA TYR A 183 -16.59 1.85 0.73
C TYR A 183 -15.77 2.72 1.67
N ASN A 184 -16.42 3.38 2.59
CA ASN A 184 -15.79 4.06 3.72
C ASN A 184 -15.87 3.16 4.97
N LEU A 185 -14.76 3.07 5.69
CA LEU A 185 -14.73 2.34 6.97
C LEU A 185 -15.15 3.27 8.11
N PHE A 186 -16.03 2.78 8.95
CA PHE A 186 -16.44 3.45 10.18
C PHE A 186 -16.15 2.57 11.38
N ALA A 187 -15.73 3.20 12.46
CA ALA A 187 -15.51 2.56 13.74
C ALA A 187 -16.29 3.26 14.84
N THR A 188 -16.81 2.49 15.77
CA THR A 188 -17.41 2.99 17.00
C THR A 188 -16.74 2.27 18.17
N SER A 189 -16.11 3.01 19.08
CA SER A 189 -15.70 2.46 20.37
C SER A 189 -16.87 2.53 21.35
N GLY A 190 -17.03 1.49 22.16
CA GLY A 190 -18.08 1.43 23.17
C GLY A 190 -17.77 2.24 24.44
N ASP A 191 -16.58 2.81 24.52
CA ASP A 191 -16.11 3.50 25.71
C ASP A 191 -15.73 4.95 25.39
N SER A 192 -16.05 5.88 26.31
CA SER A 192 -15.76 7.31 26.15
C SER A 192 -14.29 7.64 26.33
N ASP A 193 -13.56 6.84 27.08
CA ASP A 193 -12.15 7.04 27.42
C ASP A 193 -11.23 6.07 26.71
N GLY A 194 -11.79 5.04 26.08
CA GLY A 194 -11.04 4.01 25.37
C GLY A 194 -10.32 4.55 24.14
N GLN A 195 -9.06 4.18 24.00
CA GLN A 195 -8.21 4.60 22.88
C GLN A 195 -7.88 3.41 22.00
N LEU A 196 -8.36 3.45 20.74
CA LEU A 196 -8.06 2.46 19.73
C LEU A 196 -7.18 3.07 18.65
N THR A 197 -6.09 2.41 18.33
CA THR A 197 -5.20 2.78 17.23
C THR A 197 -5.38 1.80 16.08
N PHE A 198 -5.64 2.33 14.89
CA PHE A 198 -5.78 1.56 13.65
C PHE A 198 -4.51 1.67 12.83
N THR A 199 -3.97 0.55 12.42
CA THR A 199 -2.84 0.47 11.48
C THR A 199 -3.26 -0.37 10.29
N PHE A 200 -3.30 0.21 9.10
CA PHE A 200 -3.71 -0.46 7.87
C PHE A 200 -2.51 -0.84 7.03
N ASN A 201 -2.58 -2.04 6.47
CA ASN A 201 -1.70 -2.50 5.41
C ASN A 201 -2.52 -2.58 4.10
N TYR A 202 -2.06 -1.87 3.06
CA TYR A 202 -2.78 -1.70 1.79
C TYR A 202 -1.83 -1.71 0.59
#